data_89318198546fcbbc5ba27fce3b4b97a3
#
_entry.id   89318198546fcbbc5ba27fce3b4b97a3
#
_cell.length_a   1.000
_cell.length_b   1.000
_cell.length_c   1.000
_cell.angle_alpha   90.00
_cell.angle_beta   90.00
_cell.angle_gamma   90.00
#
_symmetry.space_group_name_H-M   'P 1'
#
loop_
_entity.id
_entity.type
_entity.pdbx_description
1 polymer ?
#
loop_
_entity_poly.entity_id
_entity_poly.type
_entity_poly.pdbx_seq_one_letter_code
_entity_poly.pdbx_strand_id
1 'polypeptide(L)'
;MNRLLLIPVTATLFCACHSLHDYDKVFKDPHIYSETVHELNTVVMGNNFSPIVASRNYMYAAVAGYEVIAGGYPGKYQSLAGQVHGLSPLPAPPAGATIDFELAALLAYCKLGEAVTFPEGSMTAYVDSLRQLAKDHGMPDDEFKASVAYADTVAAKIMAWARKDRYLETRGAPEYMVNDSPGRWVPTPPAYTPAMEPHWSEIRYLIMDSVREFMPPPPYAFNVTDKNSPYYKEVKKIENKDDSLSDEETWIADFWDDNPFKLNVSGHLMFGTKKFSPGGHWMGITGIAAQKAGADFPTTVCAYAKTSIALFDAFIQCWNIKYIYNTMRPETTIDKYFDPNWRPHLQTPPFPEYTCGHCTISAAAAEALTSVFGDHFAYTDTTELEFGIKSRSFQSFRDAAVETQHSRFYGGIHYEYSTIVSHTMGQEIGELLVQRLKMKKE
;
A
#
# COMPACT_ATOMS: atom_id res chain seq x y z
N MET A 1 -16.25 43.70 66.33
CA MET A 1 -16.94 44.06 65.07
C MET A 1 -16.04 43.80 63.93
N ASN A 2 -16.10 42.56 63.38
CA ASN A 2 -15.32 42.15 62.19
C ASN A 2 -16.24 42.25 60.96
N ARG A 3 -15.91 43.17 60.09
CA ARG A 3 -16.53 43.24 58.73
C ARG A 3 -15.87 42.29 57.81
N LEU A 4 -16.56 41.20 57.38
CA LEU A 4 -16.19 40.36 56.23
C LEU A 4 -16.44 41.15 54.95
N LEU A 5 -15.41 41.36 54.16
CA LEU A 5 -15.50 41.81 52.78
C LEU A 5 -15.76 40.56 51.87
N LEU A 6 -16.95 40.52 51.31
CA LEU A 6 -17.25 39.58 50.19
C LEU A 6 -16.69 40.15 48.85
N ILE A 7 -15.73 39.47 48.26
CA ILE A 7 -15.26 39.75 46.92
C ILE A 7 -16.13 38.91 45.94
N PRO A 8 -16.83 39.52 44.97
CA PRO A 8 -17.54 38.75 43.96
C PRO A 8 -16.53 38.17 42.96
N VAL A 9 -16.46 36.85 42.89
CA VAL A 9 -15.75 36.13 41.82
C VAL A 9 -16.63 36.17 40.58
N THR A 10 -16.33 37.05 39.66
CA THR A 10 -16.92 37.06 38.31
C THR A 10 -16.30 35.92 37.52
N ALA A 11 -17.02 34.82 37.38
CA ALA A 11 -16.65 33.73 36.46
C ALA A 11 -16.88 34.24 35.03
N THR A 12 -15.80 34.60 34.36
CA THR A 12 -15.79 34.85 32.90
C THR A 12 -15.88 33.51 32.23
N LEU A 13 -17.06 33.11 31.77
CA LEU A 13 -17.25 32.04 30.80
C LEU A 13 -16.57 32.47 29.47
N PHE A 14 -15.41 31.95 29.20
CA PHE A 14 -14.87 31.94 27.85
C PHE A 14 -15.73 30.98 27.01
N CYS A 15 -16.81 31.48 26.38
CA CYS A 15 -17.36 30.84 25.21
C CYS A 15 -16.29 30.94 24.12
N ALA A 16 -15.62 29.82 23.84
CA ALA A 16 -14.90 29.68 22.62
C ALA A 16 -15.94 29.73 21.48
N CYS A 17 -16.13 30.91 20.89
CA CYS A 17 -16.86 31.05 19.62
C CYS A 17 -16.03 30.33 18.58
N HIS A 18 -16.33 29.05 18.31
CA HIS A 18 -16.00 28.45 17.03
C HIS A 18 -16.74 29.29 15.98
N SER A 19 -16.01 29.80 14.98
CA SER A 19 -16.64 30.51 13.90
C SER A 19 -17.57 29.52 13.18
N LEU A 20 -18.84 29.81 13.15
CA LEU A 20 -19.92 28.95 12.65
C LEU A 20 -19.80 28.57 11.15
N HIS A 21 -18.69 28.79 10.50
CA HIS A 21 -18.47 28.53 9.06
C HIS A 21 -16.98 28.33 8.71
N ASP A 22 -16.26 27.45 9.40
CA ASP A 22 -14.85 27.14 9.07
C ASP A 22 -14.61 25.70 8.55
N TYR A 23 -15.70 24.93 8.29
CA TYR A 23 -15.63 23.58 7.71
C TYR A 23 -14.79 23.55 6.42
N ASP A 24 -14.87 24.57 5.60
CA ASP A 24 -14.10 24.72 4.37
C ASP A 24 -12.57 24.67 4.61
N LYS A 25 -12.07 25.21 5.71
CA LYS A 25 -10.66 25.10 6.09
C LYS A 25 -10.31 23.71 6.56
N VAL A 26 -11.21 23.07 7.30
CA VAL A 26 -11.01 21.73 7.85
C VAL A 26 -10.92 20.70 6.73
N PHE A 27 -11.88 20.69 5.80
CA PHE A 27 -11.91 19.70 4.74
C PHE A 27 -10.92 19.98 3.59
N LYS A 28 -10.44 21.21 3.43
CA LYS A 28 -9.36 21.55 2.50
C LYS A 28 -7.96 21.23 3.05
N ASP A 29 -7.82 20.90 4.33
CA ASP A 29 -6.55 20.43 4.87
C ASP A 29 -6.21 19.05 4.29
N PRO A 30 -5.14 18.91 3.51
CA PRO A 30 -4.76 17.62 2.90
C PRO A 30 -4.41 16.55 3.94
N HIS A 31 -4.09 16.96 5.17
CA HIS A 31 -3.73 16.03 6.25
C HIS A 31 -4.89 15.09 6.60
N ILE A 32 -6.13 15.58 6.56
CA ILE A 32 -7.32 14.76 6.86
C ILE A 32 -7.49 13.59 5.87
N TYR A 33 -7.04 13.75 4.60
CA TYR A 33 -7.05 12.65 3.66
C TYR A 33 -5.97 11.61 4.00
N SER A 34 -4.79 12.04 4.41
CA SER A 34 -3.73 11.15 4.86
C SER A 34 -4.11 10.37 6.12
N GLU A 35 -4.81 11.00 7.08
CA GLU A 35 -5.39 10.34 8.25
C GLU A 35 -6.44 9.30 7.83
N THR A 36 -7.29 9.63 6.87
CA THR A 36 -8.30 8.68 6.32
C THR A 36 -7.64 7.45 5.68
N VAL A 37 -6.55 7.65 4.95
CA VAL A 37 -5.77 6.54 4.37
C VAL A 37 -5.11 5.70 5.46
N HIS A 38 -4.55 6.34 6.49
CA HIS A 38 -3.94 5.65 7.63
C HIS A 38 -4.98 4.83 8.40
N GLU A 39 -6.20 5.33 8.59
CA GLU A 39 -7.30 4.57 9.22
C GLU A 39 -7.60 3.28 8.46
N LEU A 40 -7.74 3.34 7.12
CA LEU A 40 -7.91 2.12 6.33
C LEU A 40 -6.70 1.18 6.44
N ASN A 41 -5.48 1.73 6.48
CA ASN A 41 -4.27 0.94 6.67
C ASN A 41 -4.28 0.19 8.02
N THR A 42 -4.77 0.84 9.07
CA THR A 42 -4.99 0.23 10.40
C THR A 42 -6.02 -0.89 10.36
N VAL A 43 -7.14 -0.70 9.64
CA VAL A 43 -8.16 -1.75 9.42
C VAL A 43 -7.56 -2.95 8.69
N VAL A 44 -6.82 -2.70 7.62
CA VAL A 44 -6.16 -3.74 6.81
C VAL A 44 -5.16 -4.55 7.64
N MET A 45 -4.29 -3.86 8.39
CA MET A 45 -3.33 -4.49 9.30
C MET A 45 -4.05 -5.25 10.43
N GLY A 46 -5.05 -4.63 11.03
CA GLY A 46 -5.82 -5.18 12.15
C GLY A 46 -6.49 -6.51 11.83
N ASN A 47 -6.94 -6.68 10.59
CA ASN A 47 -7.70 -7.84 10.12
C ASN A 47 -6.89 -8.83 9.27
N ASN A 48 -5.57 -8.75 9.31
CA ASN A 48 -4.65 -9.72 8.67
C ASN A 48 -4.86 -9.88 7.16
N PHE A 49 -5.13 -8.79 6.44
CA PHE A 49 -5.13 -8.86 4.98
C PHE A 49 -3.73 -9.15 4.46
N SER A 50 -3.63 -10.05 3.47
CA SER A 50 -2.36 -10.27 2.79
C SER A 50 -1.88 -9.00 2.09
N PRO A 51 -0.56 -8.75 1.95
CA PRO A 51 -0.05 -7.56 1.26
C PRO A 51 -0.64 -7.36 -0.14
N ILE A 52 -0.94 -8.45 -0.80
CA ILE A 52 -1.49 -8.48 -2.15
C ILE A 52 -2.94 -8.01 -2.15
N VAL A 53 -3.77 -8.56 -1.25
CA VAL A 53 -5.15 -8.13 -1.07
C VAL A 53 -5.23 -6.70 -0.55
N ALA A 54 -4.31 -6.31 0.35
CA ALA A 54 -4.19 -4.93 0.84
C ALA A 54 -4.03 -3.91 -0.29
N SER A 55 -3.20 -4.22 -1.30
CA SER A 55 -3.02 -3.32 -2.46
C SER A 55 -4.33 -3.08 -3.23
N ARG A 56 -5.17 -4.11 -3.34
CA ARG A 56 -6.52 -3.99 -3.93
C ARG A 56 -7.43 -3.10 -3.09
N ASN A 57 -7.38 -3.25 -1.78
CA ASN A 57 -8.21 -2.46 -0.86
C ASN A 57 -7.85 -0.98 -0.94
N TYR A 58 -6.56 -0.64 -0.91
CA TYR A 58 -6.10 0.74 -1.07
C TYR A 58 -6.48 1.32 -2.43
N MET A 59 -6.29 0.54 -3.50
CA MET A 59 -6.54 1.01 -4.85
C MET A 59 -8.01 1.38 -5.08
N TYR A 60 -8.96 0.54 -4.70
CA TYR A 60 -10.38 0.86 -4.91
C TYR A 60 -10.84 2.04 -4.06
N ALA A 61 -10.40 2.14 -2.81
CA ALA A 61 -10.70 3.27 -1.95
C ALA A 61 -10.13 4.58 -2.54
N ALA A 62 -8.85 4.58 -2.93
CA ALA A 62 -8.19 5.75 -3.49
C ALA A 62 -8.78 6.20 -4.83
N VAL A 63 -9.15 5.25 -5.71
CA VAL A 63 -9.83 5.55 -6.97
C VAL A 63 -11.19 6.20 -6.72
N ALA A 64 -11.96 5.74 -5.71
CA ALA A 64 -13.25 6.35 -5.39
C ALA A 64 -13.11 7.80 -4.92
N GLY A 65 -12.16 8.07 -4.02
CA GLY A 65 -11.86 9.45 -3.59
C GLY A 65 -11.39 10.33 -4.75
N TYR A 66 -10.51 9.78 -5.60
CA TYR A 66 -10.01 10.53 -6.76
C TYR A 66 -11.10 10.86 -7.80
N GLU A 67 -12.01 9.96 -8.08
CA GLU A 67 -13.09 10.20 -9.04
C GLU A 67 -14.05 11.30 -8.56
N VAL A 68 -14.25 11.44 -7.25
CA VAL A 68 -14.99 12.58 -6.69
C VAL A 68 -14.23 13.89 -6.98
N ILE A 69 -12.93 13.92 -6.76
CA ILE A 69 -12.08 15.11 -7.04
C ILE A 69 -12.07 15.42 -8.55
N ALA A 70 -11.95 14.43 -9.41
CA ALA A 70 -12.00 14.64 -10.86
C ALA A 70 -13.35 15.21 -11.32
N GLY A 71 -14.45 14.77 -10.71
CA GLY A 71 -15.78 15.30 -10.96
C GLY A 71 -15.99 16.74 -10.48
N GLY A 72 -15.41 17.07 -9.31
CA GLY A 72 -15.51 18.40 -8.70
C GLY A 72 -14.60 19.46 -9.32
N TYR A 73 -13.45 19.02 -9.83
CA TYR A 73 -12.44 19.90 -10.42
C TYR A 73 -12.13 19.55 -11.90
N PRO A 74 -13.16 19.50 -12.78
CA PRO A 74 -12.98 19.04 -14.16
C PRO A 74 -12.08 19.94 -15.00
N GLY A 75 -11.78 21.14 -14.54
CA GLY A 75 -10.79 22.06 -15.16
C GLY A 75 -9.33 21.67 -14.89
N LYS A 76 -9.06 20.91 -13.83
CA LYS A 76 -7.70 20.56 -13.38
C LYS A 76 -7.41 19.06 -13.45
N TYR A 77 -8.41 18.21 -13.25
CA TYR A 77 -8.28 16.77 -13.18
C TYR A 77 -9.11 16.05 -14.23
N GLN A 78 -8.68 14.85 -14.60
CA GLN A 78 -9.35 13.98 -15.56
C GLN A 78 -9.77 12.69 -14.87
N SER A 79 -11.01 12.22 -15.13
CA SER A 79 -11.44 10.91 -14.67
C SER A 79 -10.54 9.79 -15.21
N LEU A 80 -10.38 8.73 -14.43
CA LEU A 80 -9.73 7.48 -14.84
C LEU A 80 -10.60 6.65 -15.79
N ALA A 81 -11.86 7.01 -15.98
CA ALA A 81 -12.75 6.35 -16.93
C ALA A 81 -12.18 6.40 -18.36
N GLY A 82 -12.01 5.23 -18.97
CA GLY A 82 -11.35 5.08 -20.27
C GLY A 82 -9.82 5.09 -20.23
N GLN A 83 -9.20 5.39 -19.08
CA GLN A 83 -7.75 5.30 -18.88
C GLN A 83 -7.34 3.99 -18.18
N VAL A 84 -8.22 3.43 -17.35
CA VAL A 84 -8.05 2.14 -16.70
C VAL A 84 -9.05 1.11 -17.21
N HIS A 85 -8.66 -0.16 -17.19
CA HIS A 85 -9.48 -1.23 -17.76
C HIS A 85 -10.86 -1.35 -17.09
N GLY A 86 -11.91 -1.28 -17.94
CA GLY A 86 -13.28 -1.57 -17.56
C GLY A 86 -13.98 -0.50 -16.73
N LEU A 87 -13.35 0.62 -16.39
CA LEU A 87 -14.00 1.74 -15.72
C LEU A 87 -14.77 2.58 -16.75
N SER A 88 -16.10 2.58 -16.63
CA SER A 88 -16.99 3.40 -17.45
C SER A 88 -17.12 4.81 -16.88
N PRO A 89 -17.53 5.81 -17.68
CA PRO A 89 -17.77 7.17 -17.20
C PRO A 89 -18.62 7.23 -15.94
N LEU A 90 -18.23 8.10 -15.01
CA LEU A 90 -18.94 8.32 -13.75
C LEU A 90 -20.02 9.40 -13.93
N PRO A 91 -21.08 9.37 -13.10
CA PRO A 91 -22.07 10.44 -13.09
C PRO A 91 -21.44 11.79 -12.73
N ALA A 92 -21.79 12.81 -13.49
CA ALA A 92 -21.41 14.19 -13.16
C ALA A 92 -22.10 14.65 -11.84
N PRO A 93 -21.50 15.59 -11.11
CA PRO A 93 -22.19 16.23 -9.99
C PRO A 93 -23.54 16.82 -10.43
N PRO A 94 -24.61 16.72 -9.60
CA PRO A 94 -25.90 17.29 -9.92
C PRO A 94 -25.82 18.81 -10.17
N ALA A 95 -26.41 19.27 -11.27
CA ALA A 95 -26.41 20.69 -11.62
C ALA A 95 -27.12 21.53 -10.53
N GLY A 96 -26.47 22.59 -10.07
CA GLY A 96 -27.02 23.51 -9.07
C GLY A 96 -26.93 23.03 -7.62
N ALA A 97 -26.39 21.83 -7.37
CA ALA A 97 -26.09 21.39 -6.02
C ALA A 97 -24.78 22.03 -5.51
N THR A 98 -24.78 22.53 -4.28
CA THR A 98 -23.55 22.89 -3.56
C THR A 98 -22.99 21.63 -2.94
N ILE A 99 -21.77 21.24 -3.32
CA ILE A 99 -21.11 20.01 -2.88
C ILE A 99 -19.71 20.38 -2.37
N ASP A 100 -19.40 19.98 -1.15
CA ASP A 100 -18.04 19.94 -0.66
C ASP A 100 -17.37 18.65 -1.20
N PHE A 101 -16.52 18.81 -2.22
CA PHE A 101 -15.88 17.67 -2.90
C PHE A 101 -14.80 17.03 -2.06
N GLU A 102 -14.20 17.74 -1.12
CA GLU A 102 -13.23 17.23 -0.17
C GLU A 102 -13.89 16.25 0.79
N LEU A 103 -14.98 16.64 1.46
CA LEU A 103 -15.77 15.74 2.31
C LEU A 103 -16.32 14.56 1.50
N ALA A 104 -16.85 14.82 0.31
CA ALA A 104 -17.38 13.76 -0.55
C ALA A 104 -16.28 12.74 -0.93
N ALA A 105 -15.04 13.18 -1.19
CA ALA A 105 -13.91 12.30 -1.49
C ALA A 105 -13.52 11.43 -0.29
N LEU A 106 -13.47 12.00 0.92
CA LEU A 106 -13.23 11.26 2.16
C LEU A 106 -14.30 10.18 2.39
N LEU A 107 -15.56 10.53 2.23
CA LEU A 107 -16.68 9.59 2.42
C LEU A 107 -16.71 8.50 1.35
N ALA A 108 -16.41 8.82 0.09
CA ALA A 108 -16.32 7.83 -0.98
C ALA A 108 -15.15 6.86 -0.74
N TYR A 109 -13.98 7.38 -0.31
CA TYR A 109 -12.83 6.58 0.10
C TYR A 109 -13.19 5.59 1.21
N CYS A 110 -13.76 6.08 2.31
CA CYS A 110 -14.15 5.25 3.45
C CYS A 110 -15.18 4.20 3.07
N LYS A 111 -16.18 4.57 2.27
CA LYS A 111 -17.24 3.64 1.83
C LYS A 111 -16.70 2.49 1.01
N LEU A 112 -15.74 2.76 0.11
CA LEU A 112 -15.06 1.71 -0.66
C LEU A 112 -14.11 0.91 0.24
N GLY A 113 -13.35 1.57 1.10
CA GLY A 113 -12.45 0.93 2.06
C GLY A 113 -13.20 -0.09 2.92
N GLU A 114 -14.33 0.29 3.50
CA GLU A 114 -15.19 -0.62 4.27
C GLU A 114 -15.73 -1.78 3.43
N ALA A 115 -16.21 -1.49 2.22
CA ALA A 115 -16.85 -2.50 1.37
C ALA A 115 -15.86 -3.54 0.79
N VAL A 116 -14.56 -3.27 0.76
CA VAL A 116 -13.52 -4.21 0.30
C VAL A 116 -12.71 -4.82 1.46
N THR A 117 -13.04 -4.49 2.71
CA THR A 117 -12.44 -5.01 3.93
C THR A 117 -13.47 -5.76 4.80
N PHE A 118 -13.04 -6.28 5.92
CA PHE A 118 -13.87 -6.86 6.97
C PHE A 118 -13.27 -6.56 8.36
N PRO A 119 -14.02 -6.66 9.45
CA PRO A 119 -15.47 -6.91 9.48
C PRO A 119 -16.26 -5.72 8.95
N GLU A 120 -17.54 -5.97 8.59
CA GLU A 120 -18.47 -4.89 8.25
C GLU A 120 -18.54 -3.86 9.39
N GLY A 121 -18.58 -2.59 9.07
CA GLY A 121 -18.55 -1.50 10.05
C GLY A 121 -17.17 -1.09 10.51
N SER A 122 -16.08 -1.65 9.95
CA SER A 122 -14.70 -1.35 10.37
C SER A 122 -14.31 0.13 10.21
N MET A 123 -14.96 0.88 9.30
CA MET A 123 -14.73 2.31 9.09
C MET A 123 -15.85 3.19 9.70
N THR A 124 -16.89 2.59 10.28
CA THR A 124 -18.10 3.34 10.73
C THR A 124 -17.77 4.43 11.75
N ALA A 125 -16.97 4.13 12.76
CA ALA A 125 -16.61 5.10 13.80
C ALA A 125 -15.87 6.31 13.22
N TYR A 126 -14.97 6.07 12.28
CA TYR A 126 -14.22 7.12 11.59
C TYR A 126 -15.14 7.96 10.69
N VAL A 127 -16.01 7.33 9.92
CA VAL A 127 -17.02 8.03 9.09
C VAL A 127 -17.94 8.91 9.95
N ASP A 128 -18.35 8.41 11.10
CA ASP A 128 -19.19 9.20 12.04
C ASP A 128 -18.41 10.39 12.61
N SER A 129 -17.11 10.26 12.86
CA SER A 129 -16.28 11.40 13.28
C SER A 129 -16.17 12.47 12.19
N LEU A 130 -16.02 12.10 10.91
CA LEU A 130 -16.02 13.04 9.78
C LEU A 130 -17.37 13.77 9.66
N ARG A 131 -18.48 13.06 9.83
CA ARG A 131 -19.83 13.64 9.80
C ARG A 131 -20.06 14.60 10.96
N GLN A 132 -19.56 14.25 12.13
CA GLN A 132 -19.65 15.12 13.31
C GLN A 132 -18.77 16.37 13.12
N LEU A 133 -17.56 16.20 12.57
CA LEU A 133 -16.66 17.30 12.27
C LEU A 133 -17.32 18.32 11.31
N ALA A 134 -18.02 17.86 10.26
CA ALA A 134 -18.77 18.75 9.37
C ALA A 134 -19.84 19.58 10.11
N LYS A 135 -20.57 18.97 11.03
CA LYS A 135 -21.58 19.66 11.85
C LYS A 135 -20.97 20.65 12.81
N ASP A 136 -19.92 20.25 13.54
CA ASP A 136 -19.27 21.07 14.57
C ASP A 136 -18.62 22.33 13.98
N HIS A 137 -18.20 22.25 12.71
CA HIS A 137 -17.62 23.35 11.96
C HIS A 137 -18.63 24.10 11.07
N GLY A 138 -19.94 23.83 11.24
CA GLY A 138 -21.04 24.63 10.68
C GLY A 138 -21.29 24.45 9.20
N MET A 139 -21.03 23.25 8.64
CA MET A 139 -21.41 22.93 7.26
C MET A 139 -22.94 23.01 7.09
N PRO A 140 -23.46 23.69 6.05
CA PRO A 140 -24.90 23.74 5.80
C PRO A 140 -25.49 22.34 5.53
N ASP A 141 -26.68 22.08 6.05
CA ASP A 141 -27.35 20.77 5.96
C ASP A 141 -27.60 20.29 4.53
N ASP A 142 -27.90 21.19 3.62
CA ASP A 142 -28.14 20.91 2.21
C ASP A 142 -26.83 20.57 1.48
N GLU A 143 -25.75 21.29 1.76
CA GLU A 143 -24.42 21.01 1.25
C GLU A 143 -23.90 19.67 1.79
N PHE A 144 -24.04 19.41 3.10
CA PHE A 144 -23.68 18.12 3.69
C PHE A 144 -24.41 16.95 3.02
N LYS A 145 -25.75 17.06 2.87
CA LYS A 145 -26.57 16.03 2.23
C LYS A 145 -26.20 15.81 0.76
N ALA A 146 -25.92 16.88 0.02
CA ALA A 146 -25.50 16.80 -1.36
C ALA A 146 -24.12 16.13 -1.50
N SER A 147 -23.17 16.45 -0.61
CA SER A 147 -21.84 15.86 -0.55
C SER A 147 -21.90 14.35 -0.26
N VAL A 148 -22.70 13.94 0.74
CA VAL A 148 -22.94 12.51 1.04
C VAL A 148 -23.56 11.79 -0.16
N ALA A 149 -24.59 12.36 -0.77
CA ALA A 149 -25.29 11.73 -1.91
C ALA A 149 -24.38 11.55 -3.14
N TYR A 150 -23.51 12.53 -3.39
CA TYR A 150 -22.53 12.43 -4.48
C TYR A 150 -21.44 11.38 -4.19
N ALA A 151 -20.92 11.35 -2.97
CA ALA A 151 -19.99 10.32 -2.50
C ALA A 151 -20.58 8.91 -2.68
N ASP A 152 -21.85 8.73 -2.28
CA ASP A 152 -22.58 7.47 -2.42
C ASP A 152 -22.74 7.05 -3.89
N THR A 153 -23.02 8.01 -4.77
CA THR A 153 -23.18 7.78 -6.20
C THR A 153 -21.87 7.31 -6.83
N VAL A 154 -20.76 7.97 -6.56
CA VAL A 154 -19.43 7.60 -7.06
C VAL A 154 -19.01 6.25 -6.47
N ALA A 155 -19.14 6.07 -5.15
CA ALA A 155 -18.80 4.83 -4.47
C ALA A 155 -19.57 3.62 -5.04
N ALA A 156 -20.87 3.75 -5.28
CA ALA A 156 -21.69 2.69 -5.88
C ALA A 156 -21.19 2.29 -7.27
N LYS A 157 -20.76 3.27 -8.08
CA LYS A 157 -20.25 3.03 -9.43
C LYS A 157 -18.90 2.30 -9.39
N ILE A 158 -17.97 2.76 -8.51
CA ILE A 158 -16.67 2.10 -8.34
C ILE A 158 -16.85 0.70 -7.76
N MET A 159 -17.77 0.50 -6.80
CA MET A 159 -18.08 -0.83 -6.28
C MET A 159 -18.60 -1.79 -7.35
N ALA A 160 -19.49 -1.31 -8.23
CA ALA A 160 -19.98 -2.11 -9.35
C ALA A 160 -18.87 -2.50 -10.35
N TRP A 161 -17.85 -1.65 -10.50
CA TRP A 161 -16.65 -1.95 -11.28
C TRP A 161 -15.73 -2.92 -10.54
N ALA A 162 -15.50 -2.74 -9.23
CA ALA A 162 -14.68 -3.62 -8.38
C ALA A 162 -15.19 -5.06 -8.39
N ARG A 163 -16.51 -5.27 -8.31
CA ARG A 163 -17.13 -6.61 -8.33
C ARG A 163 -16.88 -7.42 -9.61
N LYS A 164 -16.35 -6.79 -10.66
CA LYS A 164 -16.05 -7.41 -11.95
C LYS A 164 -14.56 -7.67 -12.16
N ASP A 165 -13.75 -7.60 -11.11
CA ASP A 165 -12.31 -7.78 -11.19
C ASP A 165 -11.84 -9.23 -11.03
N ARG A 166 -12.77 -10.17 -10.86
CA ARG A 166 -12.54 -11.59 -10.64
C ARG A 166 -11.98 -11.95 -9.25
N TYR A 167 -12.01 -11.02 -8.30
CA TYR A 167 -11.54 -11.31 -6.93
C TYR A 167 -12.34 -12.46 -6.27
N LEU A 168 -13.66 -12.47 -6.45
CA LEU A 168 -14.50 -13.53 -5.86
C LEU A 168 -14.20 -14.90 -6.47
N GLU A 169 -13.90 -14.96 -7.76
CA GLU A 169 -13.51 -16.19 -8.45
C GLU A 169 -12.20 -16.76 -7.89
N THR A 170 -11.23 -15.89 -7.58
CA THR A 170 -9.96 -16.35 -6.97
C THR A 170 -10.18 -16.94 -5.57
N ARG A 171 -11.23 -16.51 -4.83
CA ARG A 171 -11.54 -17.10 -3.50
C ARG A 171 -12.10 -18.51 -3.59
N GLY A 172 -12.75 -18.85 -4.69
CA GLY A 172 -13.30 -20.18 -4.96
C GLY A 172 -12.40 -21.07 -5.83
N ALA A 173 -11.22 -20.59 -6.21
CA ALA A 173 -10.28 -21.35 -7.04
C ALA A 173 -9.64 -22.50 -6.25
N PRO A 174 -9.16 -23.58 -6.94
CA PRO A 174 -8.51 -24.70 -6.29
C PRO A 174 -7.29 -24.27 -5.48
N GLU A 175 -7.05 -24.92 -4.34
CA GLU A 175 -5.83 -24.71 -3.56
C GLU A 175 -4.59 -25.03 -4.38
N TYR A 176 -3.50 -24.30 -4.11
CA TYR A 176 -2.23 -24.54 -4.75
C TYR A 176 -1.64 -25.88 -4.29
N MET A 177 -1.40 -26.78 -5.24
CA MET A 177 -0.75 -28.06 -4.97
C MET A 177 0.77 -27.88 -4.94
N VAL A 178 1.35 -28.11 -3.76
CA VAL A 178 2.79 -28.04 -3.56
C VAL A 178 3.49 -29.11 -4.40
N ASN A 179 4.51 -28.67 -5.15
CA ASN A 179 5.41 -29.54 -5.89
C ASN A 179 6.79 -29.54 -5.22
N ASP A 180 7.19 -30.63 -4.57
CA ASP A 180 8.43 -30.80 -3.82
C ASP A 180 9.64 -31.21 -4.67
N SER A 181 9.51 -31.15 -6.01
CA SER A 181 10.64 -31.40 -6.93
C SER A 181 11.79 -30.43 -6.67
N PRO A 182 13.03 -30.81 -6.91
CA PRO A 182 14.19 -29.95 -6.68
C PRO A 182 14.06 -28.59 -7.35
N GLY A 183 14.34 -27.51 -6.60
CA GLY A 183 14.25 -26.14 -7.07
C GLY A 183 12.85 -25.53 -7.05
N ARG A 184 11.83 -26.28 -6.64
CA ARG A 184 10.45 -25.79 -6.51
C ARG A 184 10.17 -25.29 -5.09
N TRP A 185 9.33 -24.30 -4.99
CA TRP A 185 8.92 -23.73 -3.72
C TRP A 185 8.08 -24.71 -2.91
N VAL A 186 8.36 -24.75 -1.62
CA VAL A 186 7.58 -25.43 -0.59
C VAL A 186 7.37 -24.48 0.60
N PRO A 187 6.32 -24.69 1.41
CA PRO A 187 6.12 -23.93 2.65
C PRO A 187 7.35 -23.99 3.57
N THR A 188 7.63 -22.87 4.26
CA THR A 188 8.80 -22.71 5.12
C THR A 188 8.41 -22.59 6.60
N PRO A 189 9.34 -22.88 7.53
CA PRO A 189 9.12 -22.64 8.94
C PRO A 189 8.80 -21.16 9.25
N PRO A 190 8.23 -20.83 10.44
CA PRO A 190 7.84 -21.77 11.48
C PRO A 190 6.43 -22.34 11.27
N ALA A 191 5.57 -21.70 10.48
CA ALA A 191 4.15 -22.03 10.38
C ALA A 191 3.80 -22.96 9.20
N TYR A 192 4.70 -23.13 8.24
CA TYR A 192 4.43 -23.87 7.00
C TYR A 192 3.13 -23.41 6.32
N THR A 193 2.93 -22.09 6.29
CA THR A 193 1.72 -21.46 5.76
C THR A 193 1.52 -21.85 4.29
N PRO A 194 0.29 -22.19 3.86
CA PRO A 194 -0.03 -22.47 2.47
C PRO A 194 0.33 -21.31 1.52
N ALA A 195 0.41 -21.63 0.23
CA ALA A 195 0.72 -20.65 -0.82
C ALA A 195 -0.24 -19.45 -0.80
N MET A 196 0.31 -18.25 -0.66
CA MET A 196 -0.48 -17.02 -0.58
C MET A 196 -0.87 -16.54 -1.97
N GLU A 197 -2.18 -16.39 -2.20
CA GLU A 197 -2.79 -15.77 -3.39
C GLU A 197 -2.33 -16.36 -4.74
N PRO A 198 -2.33 -17.68 -4.95
CA PRO A 198 -1.78 -18.31 -6.16
C PRO A 198 -2.51 -17.92 -7.45
N HIS A 199 -3.74 -17.43 -7.35
CA HIS A 199 -4.58 -17.00 -8.48
C HIS A 199 -4.63 -15.48 -8.68
N TRP A 200 -3.75 -14.72 -8.01
CA TRP A 200 -3.79 -13.24 -8.07
C TRP A 200 -3.58 -12.68 -9.48
N SER A 201 -2.84 -13.35 -10.33
CA SER A 201 -2.68 -12.95 -11.73
C SER A 201 -3.93 -13.04 -12.60
N GLU A 202 -5.02 -13.64 -12.09
CA GLU A 202 -6.30 -13.71 -12.76
C GLU A 202 -7.18 -12.50 -12.51
N ILE A 203 -6.81 -11.64 -11.56
CA ILE A 203 -7.53 -10.40 -11.25
C ILE A 203 -7.27 -9.39 -12.36
N ARG A 204 -8.28 -8.54 -12.63
CA ARG A 204 -8.16 -7.48 -13.63
C ARG A 204 -7.07 -6.49 -13.26
N TYR A 205 -6.04 -6.36 -14.07
CA TYR A 205 -5.07 -5.27 -14.03
C TYR A 205 -5.69 -3.97 -14.57
N LEU A 206 -5.07 -2.83 -14.29
CA LEU A 206 -5.66 -1.53 -14.59
C LEU A 206 -5.04 -0.84 -15.79
N ILE A 207 -3.71 -0.86 -15.91
CA ILE A 207 -2.98 -0.10 -16.93
C ILE A 207 -2.18 -0.98 -17.89
N MET A 208 -1.77 -2.17 -17.49
CA MET A 208 -1.04 -3.09 -18.36
C MET A 208 -1.95 -3.63 -19.47
N ASP A 209 -1.37 -4.03 -20.61
CA ASP A 209 -2.14 -4.68 -21.67
C ASP A 209 -2.26 -6.19 -21.42
N SER A 210 -1.34 -6.75 -20.66
CA SER A 210 -1.31 -8.16 -20.33
C SER A 210 -0.38 -8.42 -19.14
N VAL A 211 -0.64 -9.47 -18.35
CA VAL A 211 0.26 -9.98 -17.31
C VAL A 211 1.58 -10.57 -17.86
N ARG A 212 1.79 -10.52 -19.16
CA ARG A 212 3.03 -10.93 -19.84
C ARG A 212 3.78 -9.77 -20.48
N GLU A 213 3.31 -8.53 -20.28
CA GLU A 213 3.92 -7.34 -20.89
C GLU A 213 5.33 -7.11 -20.36
N PHE A 214 5.53 -7.31 -19.06
CA PHE A 214 6.82 -7.12 -18.38
C PHE A 214 7.40 -8.47 -17.91
N MET A 215 7.71 -9.36 -18.87
CA MET A 215 8.34 -10.64 -18.52
C MET A 215 9.83 -10.43 -18.30
N PRO A 216 10.34 -10.60 -17.07
CA PRO A 216 11.77 -10.46 -16.80
C PRO A 216 12.55 -11.65 -17.34
N PRO A 217 13.90 -11.54 -17.46
CA PRO A 217 14.74 -12.70 -17.74
C PRO A 217 14.44 -13.86 -16.78
N PRO A 218 14.50 -15.13 -17.22
CA PRO A 218 14.18 -16.25 -16.34
C PRO A 218 15.14 -16.33 -15.15
N PRO A 219 14.69 -16.91 -14.00
CA PRO A 219 15.58 -17.20 -12.88
C PRO A 219 16.68 -18.20 -13.30
N TYR A 220 17.81 -18.16 -12.60
CA TYR A 220 18.86 -19.14 -12.85
C TYR A 220 18.35 -20.57 -12.62
N ALA A 221 18.76 -21.48 -13.50
CA ALA A 221 18.42 -22.89 -13.38
C ALA A 221 18.95 -23.46 -12.06
N PHE A 222 18.08 -24.16 -11.33
CA PHE A 222 18.44 -24.80 -10.06
C PHE A 222 19.64 -25.74 -10.23
N ASN A 223 20.71 -25.48 -9.51
CA ASN A 223 21.91 -26.31 -9.52
C ASN A 223 22.71 -26.07 -8.25
N VAL A 224 22.70 -27.04 -7.33
CA VAL A 224 23.39 -27.00 -6.03
C VAL A 224 24.68 -27.81 -6.01
N THR A 225 25.06 -28.45 -7.13
CA THR A 225 26.23 -29.33 -7.21
C THR A 225 27.41 -28.71 -7.97
N ASP A 226 27.11 -27.96 -9.04
CA ASP A 226 28.16 -27.28 -9.80
C ASP A 226 28.48 -25.91 -9.17
N LYS A 227 29.65 -25.81 -8.54
CA LYS A 227 30.14 -24.59 -7.90
C LYS A 227 30.30 -23.40 -8.85
N ASN A 228 30.37 -23.64 -10.15
CA ASN A 228 30.50 -22.60 -11.18
C ASN A 228 29.13 -22.12 -11.68
N SER A 229 28.04 -22.82 -11.38
CA SER A 229 26.70 -22.41 -11.83
C SER A 229 26.31 -21.05 -11.23
N PRO A 230 25.58 -20.21 -11.97
CA PRO A 230 25.07 -18.95 -11.44
C PRO A 230 24.20 -19.15 -10.18
N TYR A 231 23.35 -20.18 -10.18
CA TYR A 231 22.49 -20.47 -9.03
C TYR A 231 23.29 -20.77 -7.76
N TYR A 232 24.29 -21.66 -7.84
CA TYR A 232 25.16 -21.98 -6.71
C TYR A 232 25.85 -20.73 -6.14
N LYS A 233 26.32 -19.84 -7.02
CA LYS A 233 26.97 -18.60 -6.63
C LYS A 233 26.02 -17.66 -5.89
N GLU A 234 24.77 -17.55 -6.34
CA GLU A 234 23.74 -16.75 -5.64
C GLU A 234 23.42 -17.33 -4.26
N VAL A 235 23.30 -18.66 -4.13
CA VAL A 235 23.10 -19.30 -2.81
C VAL A 235 24.26 -18.98 -1.85
N LYS A 236 25.51 -19.10 -2.35
CA LYS A 236 26.70 -18.81 -1.51
C LYS A 236 26.86 -17.33 -1.15
N LYS A 237 26.38 -16.42 -2.01
CA LYS A 237 26.34 -14.99 -1.66
C LYS A 237 25.45 -14.72 -0.46
N ILE A 238 24.25 -15.30 -0.43
CA ILE A 238 23.29 -15.12 0.65
C ILE A 238 23.79 -15.76 1.95
N GLU A 239 24.26 -17.00 1.87
CA GLU A 239 24.79 -17.72 3.04
C GLU A 239 25.96 -16.95 3.70
N ASN A 240 26.92 -16.47 2.88
CA ASN A 240 28.05 -15.70 3.39
C ASN A 240 27.64 -14.30 3.88
N LYS A 241 26.58 -13.71 3.30
CA LYS A 241 26.12 -12.37 3.69
C LYS A 241 25.47 -12.36 5.04
N ASP A 242 24.66 -13.35 5.36
CA ASP A 242 24.00 -13.49 6.65
C ASP A 242 24.99 -13.49 7.82
N ASP A 243 26.11 -14.21 7.66
CA ASP A 243 27.20 -14.24 8.62
C ASP A 243 27.98 -12.92 8.79
N SER A 244 27.79 -11.96 7.88
CA SER A 244 28.58 -10.73 7.77
C SER A 244 27.76 -9.44 7.69
N LEU A 245 26.48 -9.49 8.10
CA LEU A 245 25.63 -8.29 8.14
C LEU A 245 26.20 -7.25 9.09
N SER A 246 26.35 -6.02 8.61
CA SER A 246 26.63 -4.87 9.45
C SER A 246 25.36 -4.40 10.19
N ASP A 247 25.51 -3.58 11.22
CA ASP A 247 24.40 -2.96 11.95
C ASP A 247 23.50 -2.14 11.00
N GLU A 248 24.08 -1.46 10.00
CA GLU A 248 23.34 -0.69 9.01
C GLU A 248 22.51 -1.59 8.08
N GLU A 249 23.09 -2.69 7.60
CA GLU A 249 22.39 -3.64 6.72
C GLU A 249 21.27 -4.36 7.46
N THR A 250 21.50 -4.71 8.73
CA THR A 250 20.48 -5.25 9.62
C THR A 250 19.33 -4.25 9.81
N TRP A 251 19.66 -2.98 10.07
CA TRP A 251 18.64 -1.94 10.20
C TRP A 251 17.87 -1.72 8.89
N ILE A 252 18.52 -1.74 7.73
CA ILE A 252 17.87 -1.67 6.41
C ILE A 252 16.88 -2.84 6.24
N ALA A 253 17.31 -4.06 6.57
CA ALA A 253 16.44 -5.23 6.49
C ALA A 253 15.21 -5.12 7.40
N ASP A 254 15.39 -4.70 8.64
CA ASP A 254 14.31 -4.55 9.63
C ASP A 254 13.36 -3.40 9.30
N PHE A 255 13.87 -2.30 8.73
CA PHE A 255 13.07 -1.14 8.33
C PHE A 255 12.08 -1.49 7.22
N TRP A 256 12.51 -2.25 6.21
CA TRP A 256 11.71 -2.70 5.08
C TRP A 256 11.15 -4.13 5.25
N ASP A 257 11.10 -4.66 6.50
CA ASP A 257 10.54 -6.00 6.72
C ASP A 257 9.08 -6.06 6.29
N ASP A 258 8.28 -5.08 6.69
CA ASP A 258 6.87 -4.90 6.28
C ASP A 258 6.07 -6.22 6.27
N ASN A 259 6.37 -7.09 7.22
CA ASN A 259 5.74 -8.39 7.31
C ASN A 259 4.56 -8.36 8.30
N PRO A 260 3.30 -8.27 7.82
CA PRO A 260 2.13 -8.24 8.69
C PRO A 260 1.88 -9.59 9.39
N PHE A 261 2.62 -10.64 9.01
CA PHE A 261 2.48 -12.01 9.52
C PHE A 261 3.75 -12.51 10.21
N LYS A 262 4.60 -11.60 10.69
CA LYS A 262 5.80 -12.01 11.42
C LYS A 262 5.41 -12.77 12.69
N LEU A 263 5.80 -14.04 12.76
CA LEU A 263 5.51 -14.93 13.87
C LEU A 263 6.69 -14.97 14.83
N ASN A 264 6.39 -14.74 16.10
CA ASN A 264 7.33 -14.91 17.19
C ASN A 264 6.96 -16.19 17.95
N VAL A 265 7.93 -17.08 18.14
CA VAL A 265 7.77 -18.33 18.88
C VAL A 265 8.49 -18.21 20.21
N SER A 266 7.77 -18.39 21.31
CA SER A 266 8.34 -18.41 22.66
C SER A 266 7.78 -19.63 23.41
N GLY A 267 8.60 -20.68 23.53
CA GLY A 267 8.18 -21.95 24.09
C GLY A 267 7.02 -22.58 23.27
N HIS A 268 5.86 -22.69 23.89
CA HIS A 268 4.64 -23.22 23.27
C HIS A 268 3.71 -22.12 22.70
N LEU A 269 4.11 -20.86 22.81
CA LEU A 269 3.31 -19.73 22.34
C LEU A 269 3.81 -19.24 20.99
N MET A 270 2.88 -19.02 20.08
CA MET A 270 3.11 -18.38 18.79
C MET A 270 2.23 -17.14 18.71
N PHE A 271 2.84 -15.96 18.50
CA PHE A 271 2.12 -14.71 18.39
C PHE A 271 2.66 -13.88 17.22
N GLY A 272 1.75 -13.18 16.53
CA GLY A 272 2.10 -12.31 15.43
C GLY A 272 2.45 -10.90 15.90
N THR A 273 3.49 -10.31 15.34
CA THR A 273 3.72 -8.87 15.42
C THR A 273 3.08 -8.24 14.19
N LYS A 274 2.15 -7.30 14.41
CA LYS A 274 1.48 -6.61 13.31
C LYS A 274 2.28 -5.40 12.89
N LYS A 275 2.48 -5.27 11.58
CA LYS A 275 3.05 -4.11 10.90
C LYS A 275 2.25 -3.81 9.64
N PHE A 276 2.46 -2.65 9.05
CA PHE A 276 1.94 -2.38 7.71
C PHE A 276 2.49 -3.38 6.70
N SER A 277 1.70 -3.61 5.66
CA SER A 277 2.19 -4.30 4.47
C SER A 277 3.12 -3.36 3.67
N PRO A 278 3.95 -3.90 2.76
CA PRO A 278 4.80 -3.03 1.91
C PRO A 278 3.99 -1.99 1.14
N GLY A 279 2.77 -2.33 0.69
CA GLY A 279 1.86 -1.36 0.07
C GLY A 279 1.40 -0.30 1.06
N GLY A 280 1.07 -0.67 2.30
CA GLY A 280 0.70 0.26 3.37
C GLY A 280 1.82 1.23 3.73
N HIS A 281 3.06 0.76 3.75
CA HIS A 281 4.25 1.58 3.94
C HIS A 281 4.36 2.66 2.85
N TRP A 282 4.24 2.30 1.57
CA TRP A 282 4.26 3.27 0.46
C TRP A 282 3.06 4.22 0.47
N MET A 283 1.90 3.80 0.98
CA MET A 283 0.78 4.72 1.24
C MET A 283 1.16 5.73 2.34
N GLY A 284 1.84 5.33 3.40
CA GLY A 284 2.39 6.24 4.43
C GLY A 284 3.40 7.23 3.86
N ILE A 285 4.37 6.77 3.04
CA ILE A 285 5.34 7.63 2.33
C ILE A 285 4.61 8.66 1.45
N THR A 286 3.51 8.28 0.80
CA THR A 286 2.70 9.22 -0.01
C THR A 286 2.18 10.39 0.83
N GLY A 287 1.70 10.13 2.05
CA GLY A 287 1.25 11.17 2.97
C GLY A 287 2.38 12.11 3.42
N ILE A 288 3.53 11.52 3.77
CA ILE A 288 4.74 12.29 4.14
C ILE A 288 5.18 13.20 2.98
N ALA A 289 5.16 12.67 1.76
CA ALA A 289 5.53 13.44 0.56
C ALA A 289 4.54 14.59 0.30
N ALA A 290 3.24 14.33 0.38
CA ALA A 290 2.20 15.34 0.19
C ALA A 290 2.33 16.47 1.23
N GLN A 291 2.51 16.13 2.50
CA GLN A 291 2.72 17.10 3.57
C GLN A 291 3.98 17.93 3.35
N LYS A 292 5.11 17.29 3.05
CA LYS A 292 6.37 17.97 2.82
C LYS A 292 6.34 18.90 1.61
N ALA A 293 5.64 18.49 0.54
CA ALA A 293 5.47 19.29 -0.67
C ALA A 293 4.51 20.47 -0.48
N GLY A 294 3.77 20.53 0.63
CA GLY A 294 2.67 21.50 0.81
C GLY A 294 1.58 21.31 -0.25
N ALA A 295 1.31 20.05 -0.63
CA ALA A 295 0.31 19.72 -1.64
C ALA A 295 -1.09 20.09 -1.14
N ASP A 296 -1.94 20.62 -2.05
CA ASP A 296 -3.35 20.82 -1.75
C ASP A 296 -4.12 19.48 -1.66
N PHE A 297 -5.33 19.51 -1.13
CA PHE A 297 -6.15 18.31 -0.94
C PHE A 297 -6.32 17.53 -2.27
N PRO A 298 -6.73 18.13 -3.41
CA PRO A 298 -6.86 17.40 -4.66
C PRO A 298 -5.55 16.77 -5.17
N THR A 299 -4.43 17.44 -4.99
CA THR A 299 -3.10 16.90 -5.37
C THR A 299 -2.73 15.70 -4.49
N THR A 300 -3.04 15.77 -3.19
CA THR A 300 -2.82 14.67 -2.25
C THR A 300 -3.65 13.44 -2.64
N VAL A 301 -4.95 13.61 -2.92
CA VAL A 301 -5.82 12.53 -3.40
C VAL A 301 -5.30 11.91 -4.70
N CYS A 302 -4.85 12.75 -5.64
CA CYS A 302 -4.24 12.30 -6.90
C CYS A 302 -2.98 11.45 -6.67
N ALA A 303 -2.10 11.86 -5.75
CA ALA A 303 -0.89 11.11 -5.41
C ALA A 303 -1.23 9.72 -4.86
N TYR A 304 -2.15 9.64 -3.91
CA TYR A 304 -2.59 8.37 -3.33
C TYR A 304 -3.22 7.44 -4.37
N ALA A 305 -4.09 7.96 -5.24
CA ALA A 305 -4.69 7.15 -6.28
C ALA A 305 -3.63 6.61 -7.26
N LYS A 306 -2.69 7.45 -7.69
CA LYS A 306 -1.61 7.05 -8.59
C LYS A 306 -0.71 5.98 -7.98
N THR A 307 -0.28 6.18 -6.74
CA THR A 307 0.56 5.22 -6.00
C THR A 307 -0.16 3.89 -5.80
N SER A 308 -1.43 3.90 -5.38
CA SER A 308 -2.18 2.66 -5.14
C SER A 308 -2.42 1.86 -6.43
N ILE A 309 -2.62 2.50 -7.58
CA ILE A 309 -2.73 1.83 -8.88
C ILE A 309 -1.38 1.17 -9.26
N ALA A 310 -0.26 1.87 -9.04
CA ALA A 310 1.07 1.33 -9.30
C ALA A 310 1.35 0.08 -8.46
N LEU A 311 1.06 0.13 -7.16
CA LEU A 311 1.21 -0.99 -6.24
C LEU A 311 0.37 -2.21 -6.68
N PHE A 312 -0.88 -1.97 -7.07
CA PHE A 312 -1.81 -3.03 -7.43
C PHE A 312 -1.38 -3.79 -8.71
N ASP A 313 -1.11 -3.08 -9.79
CA ASP A 313 -0.69 -3.68 -11.05
C ASP A 313 0.68 -4.38 -10.92
N ALA A 314 1.61 -3.78 -10.17
CA ALA A 314 2.91 -4.36 -9.88
C ALA A 314 2.79 -5.69 -9.11
N PHE A 315 1.86 -5.81 -8.15
CA PHE A 315 1.59 -7.07 -7.48
C PHE A 315 1.01 -8.12 -8.41
N ILE A 316 0.10 -7.75 -9.32
CA ILE A 316 -0.49 -8.69 -10.28
C ILE A 316 0.62 -9.27 -11.18
N GLN A 317 1.48 -8.42 -11.73
CA GLN A 317 2.60 -8.84 -12.58
C GLN A 317 3.58 -9.73 -11.81
N CYS A 318 3.98 -9.32 -10.61
CA CYS A 318 4.89 -10.07 -9.77
C CYS A 318 4.34 -11.46 -9.43
N TRP A 319 3.05 -11.56 -9.05
CA TRP A 319 2.41 -12.83 -8.71
C TRP A 319 2.24 -13.77 -9.90
N ASN A 320 1.98 -13.23 -11.09
CA ASN A 320 1.99 -14.02 -12.32
C ASN A 320 3.32 -14.76 -12.47
N ILE A 321 4.43 -14.06 -12.31
CA ILE A 321 5.77 -14.62 -12.50
C ILE A 321 6.14 -15.61 -11.40
N LYS A 322 5.78 -15.30 -10.14
CA LYS A 322 6.03 -16.20 -9.01
C LYS A 322 5.49 -17.60 -9.23
N TYR A 323 4.26 -17.71 -9.69
CA TYR A 323 3.61 -19.00 -9.87
C TYR A 323 3.91 -19.67 -11.23
N ILE A 324 4.38 -18.90 -12.24
CA ILE A 324 4.95 -19.49 -13.47
C ILE A 324 6.27 -20.20 -13.17
N TYR A 325 7.21 -19.55 -12.48
CA TYR A 325 8.54 -20.14 -12.24
C TYR A 325 8.58 -21.01 -10.99
N ASN A 326 7.81 -20.71 -9.98
CA ASN A 326 7.67 -21.49 -8.74
C ASN A 326 9.03 -21.84 -8.09
N THR A 327 9.90 -20.87 -7.92
CA THR A 327 11.28 -21.07 -7.46
C THR A 327 11.40 -21.21 -5.94
N MET A 328 12.35 -22.06 -5.53
CA MET A 328 12.68 -22.35 -4.15
C MET A 328 13.31 -21.14 -3.43
N ARG A 329 12.95 -20.93 -2.17
CA ARG A 329 13.51 -19.88 -1.31
C ARG A 329 14.92 -20.21 -0.85
N PRO A 330 15.76 -19.19 -0.56
CA PRO A 330 17.10 -19.40 0.00
C PRO A 330 17.10 -20.29 1.24
N GLU A 331 16.21 -20.05 2.21
CA GLU A 331 16.07 -20.85 3.43
C GLU A 331 15.94 -22.34 3.10
N THR A 332 15.00 -22.71 2.24
CA THR A 332 14.80 -24.11 1.85
C THR A 332 16.02 -24.69 1.12
N THR A 333 16.67 -23.88 0.27
CA THR A 333 17.86 -24.33 -0.49
C THR A 333 19.04 -24.57 0.46
N ILE A 334 19.30 -23.63 1.36
CA ILE A 334 20.46 -23.70 2.26
C ILE A 334 20.27 -24.81 3.29
N ASP A 335 19.11 -24.87 3.95
CA ASP A 335 18.79 -25.93 4.91
C ASP A 335 18.93 -27.33 4.32
N LYS A 336 18.45 -27.51 3.08
CA LYS A 336 18.38 -28.83 2.46
C LYS A 336 19.71 -29.31 1.87
N TYR A 337 20.54 -28.38 1.37
CA TYR A 337 21.71 -28.74 0.53
C TYR A 337 23.04 -28.23 1.06
N PHE A 338 23.08 -27.33 2.04
CA PHE A 338 24.31 -26.69 2.53
C PHE A 338 24.45 -26.75 4.05
N ASP A 339 23.63 -26.00 4.80
CA ASP A 339 23.65 -25.94 6.27
C ASP A 339 22.22 -26.04 6.84
N PRO A 340 21.87 -27.16 7.49
CA PRO A 340 20.53 -27.36 8.07
C PRO A 340 20.23 -26.46 9.27
N ASN A 341 21.23 -25.74 9.79
CA ASN A 341 21.06 -24.81 10.91
C ASN A 341 20.95 -23.34 10.46
N TRP A 342 21.19 -23.05 9.19
CA TRP A 342 21.11 -21.70 8.68
C TRP A 342 19.67 -21.16 8.74
N ARG A 343 19.52 -19.91 9.13
CA ARG A 343 18.25 -19.20 9.14
C ARG A 343 18.42 -17.80 8.56
N PRO A 344 17.47 -17.33 7.75
CA PRO A 344 17.51 -15.96 7.26
C PRO A 344 17.25 -14.98 8.41
N HIS A 345 17.79 -13.76 8.30
CA HIS A 345 17.52 -12.68 9.25
C HIS A 345 16.02 -12.32 9.30
N LEU A 346 15.36 -12.28 8.15
CA LEU A 346 13.93 -12.05 8.07
C LEU A 346 13.16 -13.36 7.87
N GLN A 347 11.94 -13.44 8.42
CA GLN A 347 11.07 -14.58 8.21
C GLN A 347 10.72 -14.75 6.73
N THR A 348 10.94 -15.93 6.18
CA THR A 348 10.60 -16.27 4.79
C THR A 348 9.08 -16.23 4.58
N PRO A 349 8.59 -15.42 3.62
CA PRO A 349 7.15 -15.34 3.36
C PRO A 349 6.63 -16.53 2.55
N PRO A 350 5.30 -16.87 2.65
CA PRO A 350 4.72 -18.10 2.14
C PRO A 350 4.34 -18.03 0.66
N PHE A 351 5.31 -17.77 -0.20
CA PHE A 351 5.14 -17.77 -1.67
C PHE A 351 6.49 -17.94 -2.38
N PRO A 352 6.51 -18.33 -3.68
CA PRO A 352 7.73 -18.55 -4.45
C PRO A 352 8.70 -17.37 -4.40
N GLU A 353 9.99 -17.67 -4.56
CA GLU A 353 11.05 -16.66 -4.44
C GLU A 353 10.99 -15.64 -5.58
N TYR A 354 11.06 -16.07 -6.83
CA TYR A 354 11.19 -15.23 -8.02
C TYR A 354 9.81 -14.84 -8.58
N THR A 355 9.51 -13.56 -8.75
CA THR A 355 10.24 -12.33 -8.53
C THR A 355 10.02 -11.78 -7.10
N CYS A 356 10.87 -10.82 -6.68
CA CYS A 356 10.75 -10.16 -5.39
C CYS A 356 9.55 -9.19 -5.34
N GLY A 357 8.59 -9.43 -4.46
CA GLY A 357 7.38 -8.58 -4.32
C GLY A 357 7.71 -7.15 -3.91
N HIS A 358 8.43 -6.96 -2.79
CA HIS A 358 8.85 -5.65 -2.30
C HIS A 358 9.59 -4.84 -3.37
N CYS A 359 10.55 -5.48 -4.07
CA CYS A 359 11.35 -4.80 -5.07
C CYS A 359 10.50 -4.27 -6.24
N THR A 360 9.54 -5.08 -6.70
CA THR A 360 8.66 -4.73 -7.82
C THR A 360 7.72 -3.58 -7.46
N ILE A 361 7.01 -3.70 -6.33
CA ILE A 361 6.02 -2.68 -5.98
C ILE A 361 6.65 -1.37 -5.54
N SER A 362 7.80 -1.43 -4.86
CA SER A 362 8.49 -0.22 -4.41
C SER A 362 9.03 0.60 -5.58
N ALA A 363 9.60 -0.06 -6.58
CA ALA A 363 10.06 0.61 -7.79
C ALA A 363 8.88 1.26 -8.55
N ALA A 364 7.74 0.57 -8.68
CA ALA A 364 6.55 1.13 -9.33
C ALA A 364 5.96 2.31 -8.55
N ALA A 365 5.88 2.23 -7.22
CA ALA A 365 5.42 3.32 -6.37
C ALA A 365 6.35 4.53 -6.42
N ALA A 366 7.67 4.31 -6.46
CA ALA A 366 8.66 5.37 -6.57
C ALA A 366 8.49 6.17 -7.88
N GLU A 367 8.26 5.52 -9.01
CA GLU A 367 7.98 6.20 -10.28
C GLU A 367 6.66 7.00 -10.22
N ALA A 368 5.61 6.42 -9.62
CA ALA A 368 4.34 7.13 -9.42
C ALA A 368 4.52 8.41 -8.60
N LEU A 369 5.22 8.35 -7.46
CA LEU A 369 5.47 9.50 -6.59
C LEU A 369 6.42 10.52 -7.23
N THR A 370 7.48 10.06 -7.91
CA THR A 370 8.39 10.93 -8.67
C THR A 370 7.64 11.74 -9.71
N SER A 371 6.65 11.15 -10.39
CA SER A 371 5.84 11.87 -11.38
C SER A 371 4.93 12.96 -10.79
N VAL A 372 4.66 12.92 -9.48
CA VAL A 372 3.82 13.91 -8.79
C VAL A 372 4.65 14.96 -8.09
N PHE A 373 5.74 14.57 -7.41
CA PHE A 373 6.49 15.44 -6.52
C PHE A 373 7.89 15.84 -7.05
N GLY A 374 8.33 15.22 -8.14
CA GLY A 374 9.62 15.50 -8.75
C GLY A 374 10.70 14.46 -8.40
N ASP A 375 11.79 14.49 -9.17
CA ASP A 375 12.84 13.47 -9.14
C ASP A 375 13.70 13.56 -7.86
N HIS A 376 14.22 14.72 -7.52
CA HIS A 376 15.10 14.90 -6.36
C HIS A 376 14.31 15.34 -5.11
N PHE A 377 13.33 14.53 -4.72
CA PHE A 377 12.48 14.80 -3.57
C PHE A 377 13.05 14.13 -2.31
N ALA A 378 13.90 14.87 -1.58
CA ALA A 378 14.45 14.38 -0.32
C ALA A 378 13.37 14.37 0.78
N TYR A 379 13.29 13.31 1.59
CA TYR A 379 12.34 13.20 2.69
C TYR A 379 12.86 12.30 3.82
N THR A 380 12.23 12.39 4.97
CA THR A 380 12.46 11.46 6.08
C THR A 380 11.21 10.61 6.23
N ASP A 381 11.38 9.32 6.08
CA ASP A 381 10.35 8.33 6.28
C ASP A 381 10.19 8.04 7.77
N THR A 382 9.02 8.30 8.29
CA THR A 382 8.62 8.12 9.69
C THR A 382 7.53 7.09 9.87
N THR A 383 7.15 6.35 8.82
CA THR A 383 6.03 5.40 8.83
C THR A 383 6.21 4.29 9.86
N GLU A 384 7.44 3.83 10.08
CA GLU A 384 7.75 2.72 10.98
C GLU A 384 7.95 3.13 12.46
N LEU A 385 7.85 4.44 12.78
CA LEU A 385 8.00 4.94 14.17
C LEU A 385 6.95 4.36 15.11
N GLU A 386 5.73 4.15 14.65
CA GLU A 386 4.65 3.56 15.45
C GLU A 386 4.92 2.10 15.84
N PHE A 387 5.82 1.41 15.14
CA PHE A 387 6.30 0.06 15.47
C PHE A 387 7.63 0.06 16.23
N GLY A 388 8.11 1.24 16.63
CA GLY A 388 9.35 1.40 17.40
C GLY A 388 10.64 1.29 16.55
N ILE A 389 10.52 1.33 15.21
CA ILE A 389 11.65 1.34 14.29
C ILE A 389 12.02 2.79 13.97
N LYS A 390 13.32 3.11 14.00
CA LYS A 390 13.81 4.48 13.74
C LYS A 390 13.54 4.90 12.30
N SER A 391 13.26 6.20 12.12
CA SER A 391 13.07 6.82 10.81
C SER A 391 14.33 6.77 9.93
N ARG A 392 14.14 6.72 8.62
CA ARG A 392 15.20 6.78 7.60
C ARG A 392 15.01 7.97 6.67
N SER A 393 16.12 8.52 6.14
CA SER A 393 16.07 9.67 5.23
C SER A 393 16.60 9.29 3.86
N PHE A 394 15.89 9.73 2.83
CA PHE A 394 16.19 9.44 1.41
C PHE A 394 16.32 10.73 0.60
N GLN A 395 17.12 10.71 -0.45
CA GLN A 395 17.28 11.84 -1.36
C GLN A 395 16.22 11.84 -2.49
N SER A 396 15.60 10.68 -2.73
CA SER A 396 14.52 10.50 -3.70
C SER A 396 13.69 9.26 -3.35
N PHE A 397 12.51 9.13 -3.97
CA PHE A 397 11.70 7.90 -3.87
C PHE A 397 12.41 6.71 -4.52
N ARG A 398 13.17 6.95 -5.59
CA ARG A 398 13.97 5.92 -6.24
C ARG A 398 15.07 5.38 -5.35
N ASP A 399 15.74 6.23 -4.56
CA ASP A 399 16.73 5.77 -3.58
C ASP A 399 16.09 4.87 -2.51
N ALA A 400 14.89 5.20 -2.04
CA ALA A 400 14.14 4.36 -1.12
C ALA A 400 13.78 3.00 -1.74
N ALA A 401 13.38 2.97 -2.99
CA ALA A 401 13.08 1.73 -3.71
C ALA A 401 14.33 0.87 -3.93
N VAL A 402 15.49 1.48 -4.20
CA VAL A 402 16.78 0.76 -4.27
C VAL A 402 17.17 0.20 -2.91
N GLU A 403 16.98 0.95 -1.83
CA GLU A 403 17.25 0.43 -0.49
C GLU A 403 16.30 -0.72 -0.13
N THR A 404 15.00 -0.62 -0.49
CA THR A 404 14.05 -1.74 -0.36
C THR A 404 14.53 -2.98 -1.12
N GLN A 405 15.11 -2.82 -2.32
CA GLN A 405 15.69 -3.93 -3.08
C GLN A 405 16.81 -4.62 -2.28
N HIS A 406 17.74 -3.85 -1.72
CA HIS A 406 18.85 -4.40 -0.92
C HIS A 406 18.37 -5.08 0.36
N SER A 407 17.33 -4.54 1.01
CA SER A 407 16.78 -5.07 2.25
C SER A 407 16.38 -6.54 2.15
N ARG A 408 15.90 -6.98 0.98
CA ARG A 408 15.43 -8.36 0.78
C ARG A 408 16.58 -9.36 0.64
N PHE A 409 17.69 -8.92 0.09
CA PHE A 409 18.94 -9.68 0.05
C PHE A 409 19.58 -9.74 1.45
N TYR A 410 19.68 -8.61 2.15
CA TYR A 410 20.18 -8.55 3.53
C TYR A 410 19.33 -9.38 4.50
N GLY A 411 18.02 -9.40 4.28
CA GLY A 411 17.08 -10.24 5.03
C GLY A 411 17.22 -11.74 4.78
N GLY A 412 18.03 -12.17 3.80
CA GLY A 412 18.28 -13.59 3.50
C GLY A 412 17.13 -14.31 2.79
N ILE A 413 16.13 -13.61 2.28
CA ILE A 413 14.88 -14.21 1.77
C ILE A 413 14.72 -14.14 0.25
N HIS A 414 15.62 -13.43 -0.44
CA HIS A 414 15.70 -13.33 -1.90
C HIS A 414 17.14 -13.36 -2.39
N TYR A 415 17.39 -14.02 -3.53
CA TYR A 415 18.67 -13.97 -4.23
C TYR A 415 18.91 -12.56 -4.78
N GLU A 416 20.18 -12.10 -4.80
CA GLU A 416 20.53 -10.75 -5.26
C GLU A 416 20.07 -10.51 -6.71
N TYR A 417 20.31 -11.46 -7.61
CA TYR A 417 19.83 -11.39 -9.00
C TYR A 417 18.32 -11.15 -9.06
N SER A 418 17.55 -11.88 -8.26
CA SER A 418 16.09 -11.77 -8.21
C SER A 418 15.65 -10.37 -7.80
N THR A 419 16.32 -9.76 -6.81
CA THR A 419 15.95 -8.40 -6.33
C THR A 419 16.22 -7.35 -7.40
N ILE A 420 17.35 -7.43 -8.10
CA ILE A 420 17.73 -6.49 -9.17
C ILE A 420 16.73 -6.54 -10.34
N VAL A 421 16.46 -7.74 -10.84
CA VAL A 421 15.55 -7.92 -11.98
C VAL A 421 14.12 -7.48 -11.64
N SER A 422 13.68 -7.74 -10.41
CA SER A 422 12.36 -7.35 -9.94
C SER A 422 12.21 -5.84 -9.80
N HIS A 423 13.26 -5.17 -9.35
CA HIS A 423 13.29 -3.71 -9.28
C HIS A 423 13.14 -3.09 -10.67
N THR A 424 13.93 -3.56 -11.65
CA THR A 424 13.83 -3.11 -13.05
C THR A 424 12.41 -3.30 -13.61
N MET A 425 11.82 -4.48 -13.41
CA MET A 425 10.44 -4.74 -13.84
C MET A 425 9.43 -3.80 -13.18
N GLY A 426 9.59 -3.54 -11.89
CA GLY A 426 8.73 -2.60 -11.17
C GLY A 426 8.85 -1.17 -11.69
N GLN A 427 10.06 -0.73 -11.99
CA GLN A 427 10.32 0.57 -12.61
C GLN A 427 9.61 0.69 -13.96
N GLU A 428 9.75 -0.30 -14.84
CA GLU A 428 9.07 -0.32 -16.15
C GLU A 428 7.55 -0.23 -16.03
N ILE A 429 6.94 -0.91 -15.04
CA ILE A 429 5.51 -0.82 -14.75
C ILE A 429 5.14 0.59 -14.29
N GLY A 430 5.93 1.19 -13.40
CA GLY A 430 5.74 2.56 -12.93
C GLY A 430 5.85 3.60 -14.06
N GLU A 431 6.82 3.45 -14.95
CA GLU A 431 6.99 4.29 -16.13
C GLU A 431 5.80 4.18 -17.10
N LEU A 432 5.28 2.96 -17.33
CA LEU A 432 4.06 2.76 -18.11
C LEU A 432 2.87 3.48 -17.47
N LEU A 433 2.72 3.35 -16.15
CA LEU A 433 1.66 4.07 -15.41
C LEU A 433 1.75 5.58 -15.62
N VAL A 434 2.93 6.16 -15.47
CA VAL A 434 3.16 7.61 -15.66
C VAL A 434 2.84 8.03 -17.11
N GLN A 435 3.18 7.18 -18.07
CA GLN A 435 2.90 7.44 -19.48
C GLN A 435 1.40 7.39 -19.79
N ARG A 436 0.66 6.41 -19.25
CA ARG A 436 -0.75 6.15 -19.58
C ARG A 436 -1.73 6.97 -18.77
N LEU A 437 -1.50 7.17 -17.47
CA LEU A 437 -2.45 7.88 -16.61
C LEU A 437 -2.27 9.39 -16.69
N LYS A 438 -3.19 10.04 -17.38
CA LYS A 438 -3.28 11.51 -17.49
C LYS A 438 -4.30 12.02 -16.47
N MET A 439 -3.88 12.12 -15.22
CA MET A 439 -4.78 12.49 -14.11
C MET A 439 -4.92 14.01 -13.94
N LYS A 440 -3.86 14.78 -14.20
CA LYS A 440 -3.91 16.26 -14.26
C LYS A 440 -4.01 16.72 -15.72
N LYS A 441 -4.77 17.81 -15.93
CA LYS A 441 -4.78 18.52 -17.21
C LYS A 441 -3.57 19.46 -17.27
N GLU A 442 -2.95 19.52 -18.43
CA GLU A 442 -1.86 20.46 -18.72
C GLU A 442 -2.40 21.90 -18.85
#